data_5ac338c128c904f7fe300f84495ea129
#
_entry.id   5ac338c128c904f7fe300f84495ea129
#
_cell.length_a   1.000
_cell.length_b   1.000
_cell.length_c   1.000
_cell.angle_alpha   90.00
_cell.angle_beta   90.00
_cell.angle_gamma   90.00
#
_symmetry.space_group_name_H-M   'P 1'
#
loop_
_entity.id
_entity.type
_entity.pdbx_description
1 polymer ?
#
loop_
_entity_poly.entity_id
_entity_poly.type
_entity_poly.pdbx_seq_one_letter_code
_entity_poly.pdbx_strand_id
1 'polypeptide(L)'
;RKAIQDRGYSSAMEFAEAVGVHRNTLGNYLSGRTALPSGLARILTALDLDPADVLSLPIRRRQVPGLTVTDLVDGLAEIAPRGAFVLFGSRARGTAKPYSDYDIGFFATDSIDFAVFSRMLDRVAEWSETSLVTVQLVDLSRADPEFLAGIVDDAVFIGGSYAVWCELLRKMGV
;
A
#
# COMPACT_ATOMS: atom_id res chain seq x y z
N ARG A 1 9.95 3.90 17.53
CA ARG A 1 10.06 4.72 18.76
C ARG A 1 11.52 4.92 19.15
N LYS A 2 12.34 3.85 19.18
CA LYS A 2 13.76 3.96 19.51
C LYS A 2 14.49 4.97 18.61
N ALA A 3 14.30 4.91 17.30
CA ALA A 3 14.92 5.83 16.34
C ALA A 3 14.58 7.32 16.61
N ILE A 4 13.40 7.62 17.15
CA ILE A 4 13.00 8.99 17.54
C ILE A 4 13.83 9.45 18.75
N GLN A 5 14.01 8.59 19.73
CA GLN A 5 14.84 8.87 20.92
C GLN A 5 16.32 8.99 20.56
N ASP A 6 16.82 8.12 19.67
CA ASP A 6 18.21 8.13 19.21
C ASP A 6 18.56 9.44 18.45
N ARG A 7 17.55 10.13 17.91
CA ARG A 7 17.68 11.46 17.27
C ARG A 7 17.48 12.64 18.24
N GLY A 8 17.36 12.37 19.54
CA GLY A 8 17.30 13.38 20.60
C GLY A 8 15.93 13.99 20.89
N TYR A 9 14.87 13.44 20.30
CA TYR A 9 13.51 13.91 20.62
C TYR A 9 13.01 13.25 21.92
N SER A 10 12.51 14.08 22.84
CA SER A 10 12.01 13.62 24.13
C SER A 10 10.66 12.87 24.02
N SER A 11 9.89 13.13 22.97
CA SER A 11 8.59 12.51 22.75
C SER A 11 8.24 12.34 21.27
N ALA A 12 7.33 11.40 21.00
CA ALA A 12 6.77 11.23 19.66
C ALA A 12 5.97 12.47 19.20
N MET A 13 5.41 13.24 20.14
CA MET A 13 4.67 14.46 19.83
C MET A 13 5.61 15.57 19.35
N GLU A 14 6.71 15.79 20.04
CA GLU A 14 7.76 16.74 19.64
C GLU A 14 8.33 16.40 18.27
N PHE A 15 8.60 15.12 18.02
CA PHE A 15 9.06 14.66 16.72
C PHE A 15 8.01 14.91 15.62
N ALA A 16 6.72 14.59 15.87
CA ALA A 16 5.66 14.82 14.90
C ALA A 16 5.55 16.30 14.49
N GLU A 17 5.67 17.19 15.45
CA GLU A 17 5.66 18.63 15.24
C GLU A 17 6.88 19.11 14.42
N ALA A 18 8.07 18.61 14.75
CA ALA A 18 9.32 18.94 14.06
C ALA A 18 9.32 18.53 12.58
N VAL A 19 8.70 17.38 12.24
CA VAL A 19 8.63 16.88 10.85
C VAL A 19 7.35 17.31 10.11
N GLY A 20 6.48 18.10 10.73
CA GLY A 20 5.25 18.58 10.13
C GLY A 20 4.21 17.48 9.87
N VAL A 21 4.16 16.47 10.72
CA VAL A 21 3.19 15.35 10.66
C VAL A 21 2.25 15.44 11.85
N HIS A 22 0.93 15.32 11.60
CA HIS A 22 -0.01 15.34 12.71
C HIS A 22 0.23 14.18 13.68
N ARG A 23 0.12 14.44 15.00
CA ARG A 23 0.38 13.44 16.06
C ARG A 23 -0.38 12.12 15.89
N ASN A 24 -1.64 12.19 15.41
CA ASN A 24 -2.44 11.00 15.21
C ASN A 24 -1.92 10.18 14.02
N THR A 25 -1.43 10.83 12.97
CA THR A 25 -0.78 10.19 11.82
C THR A 25 0.47 9.43 12.27
N LEU A 26 1.36 10.10 13.04
CA LEU A 26 2.53 9.44 13.61
C LEU A 26 2.12 8.28 14.54
N GLY A 27 1.10 8.47 15.38
CA GLY A 27 0.56 7.41 16.25
C GLY A 27 0.07 6.19 15.48
N ASN A 28 -0.59 6.41 14.33
CA ASN A 28 -1.04 5.35 13.43
C ASN A 28 0.15 4.59 12.83
N TYR A 29 1.20 5.27 12.37
CA TYR A 29 2.43 4.63 11.91
C TYR A 29 3.09 3.78 12.99
N LEU A 30 3.27 4.32 14.18
CA LEU A 30 3.90 3.63 15.30
C LEU A 30 3.09 2.43 15.81
N SER A 31 1.79 2.40 15.53
CA SER A 31 0.89 1.29 15.85
C SER A 31 0.63 0.33 14.68
N GLY A 32 1.18 0.60 13.49
CA GLY A 32 0.98 -0.19 12.28
C GLY A 32 -0.45 -0.13 11.72
N ARG A 33 -1.20 0.94 12.03
CA ARG A 33 -2.61 1.06 11.62
C ARG A 33 -2.82 1.72 10.26
N THR A 34 -1.91 2.61 9.84
CA THR A 34 -2.03 3.36 8.59
C THR A 34 -0.65 3.73 8.06
N ALA A 35 -0.46 3.64 6.76
CA ALA A 35 0.70 4.14 6.06
C ALA A 35 0.25 5.16 5.00
N LEU A 36 0.15 6.44 5.38
CA LEU A 36 -0.02 7.53 4.41
C LEU A 36 1.34 7.87 3.79
N PRO A 37 1.49 7.77 2.46
CA PRO A 37 2.81 7.88 1.82
C PRO A 37 3.55 9.17 2.11
N SER A 38 2.87 10.32 2.04
CA SER A 38 3.47 11.64 2.26
C SER A 38 4.01 11.83 3.68
N GLY A 39 3.28 11.37 4.68
CA GLY A 39 3.72 11.44 6.07
C GLY A 39 4.88 10.46 6.35
N LEU A 40 4.83 9.27 5.77
CA LEU A 40 5.88 8.27 5.94
C LEU A 40 7.21 8.73 5.35
N ALA A 41 7.19 9.28 4.13
CA ALA A 41 8.40 9.80 3.48
C ALA A 41 9.10 10.85 4.35
N ARG A 42 8.36 11.81 4.91
CA ARG A 42 8.91 12.83 5.83
C ARG A 42 9.52 12.22 7.09
N ILE A 43 8.84 11.23 7.68
CA ILE A 43 9.32 10.53 8.88
C ILE A 43 10.61 9.78 8.58
N LEU A 44 10.68 9.05 7.47
CA LEU A 44 11.86 8.27 7.09
C LEU A 44 13.04 9.19 6.78
N THR A 45 12.81 10.28 6.01
CA THR A 45 13.85 11.29 5.73
C THR A 45 14.37 11.93 7.01
N ALA A 46 13.50 12.33 7.94
CA ALA A 46 13.90 12.95 9.19
C ALA A 46 14.66 12.00 10.12
N LEU A 47 14.40 10.71 10.00
CA LEU A 47 15.09 9.67 10.78
C LEU A 47 16.30 9.08 10.05
N ASP A 48 16.56 9.51 8.80
CA ASP A 48 17.63 8.97 7.94
C ASP A 48 17.57 7.43 7.86
N LEU A 49 16.34 6.93 7.64
CA LEU A 49 16.06 5.51 7.53
C LEU A 49 15.81 5.15 6.06
N ASP A 50 16.43 4.05 5.62
CA ASP A 50 16.09 3.48 4.32
C ASP A 50 14.66 2.88 4.39
N PRO A 51 13.77 3.27 3.45
CA PRO A 51 12.46 2.67 3.34
C PRO A 51 12.48 1.13 3.31
N ALA A 52 13.48 0.52 2.68
CA ALA A 52 13.63 -0.92 2.60
C ALA A 52 13.83 -1.57 3.97
N ASP A 53 14.55 -0.91 4.89
CA ASP A 53 14.80 -1.42 6.23
C ASP A 53 13.55 -1.37 7.12
N VAL A 54 12.67 -0.40 6.87
CA VAL A 54 11.47 -0.18 7.70
C VAL A 54 10.27 -0.96 7.18
N LEU A 55 10.16 -1.12 5.87
CA LEU A 55 9.01 -1.76 5.21
C LEU A 55 9.20 -3.26 5.01
N SER A 56 10.38 -3.79 5.28
CA SER A 56 10.62 -5.23 5.41
C SER A 56 10.06 -5.83 6.71
N LEU A 57 9.52 -5.01 7.61
CA LEU A 57 8.80 -5.52 8.77
C LEU A 57 7.53 -6.24 8.28
N PRO A 58 7.29 -7.48 8.74
CA PRO A 58 6.12 -8.22 8.32
C PRO A 58 4.87 -7.40 8.68
N ILE A 59 4.14 -6.98 7.66
CA ILE A 59 2.78 -6.47 7.85
C ILE A 59 2.07 -7.52 8.69
N ARG A 60 1.64 -7.18 9.90
CA ARG A 60 0.88 -8.11 10.75
C ARG A 60 -0.38 -8.47 9.96
N ARG A 61 -0.29 -9.59 9.25
CA ARG A 61 -1.39 -10.18 8.50
C ARG A 61 -2.51 -10.46 9.50
N ARG A 62 -3.63 -9.78 9.38
CA ARG A 62 -4.84 -10.19 10.05
C ARG A 62 -5.27 -11.46 9.33
N GLN A 63 -4.88 -12.61 9.87
CA GLN A 63 -5.26 -13.91 9.33
C GLN A 63 -6.78 -14.03 9.43
N VAL A 64 -7.43 -13.96 8.30
CA VAL A 64 -8.77 -14.53 8.14
C VAL A 64 -8.53 -16.01 7.82
N PRO A 65 -9.14 -16.98 8.55
CA PRO A 65 -9.01 -18.37 8.19
C PRO A 65 -9.60 -18.57 6.78
N GLY A 66 -8.79 -19.01 5.85
CA GLY A 66 -9.15 -19.16 4.44
C GLY A 66 -8.17 -18.44 3.53
N LEU A 67 -8.35 -18.56 2.23
CA LEU A 67 -7.54 -17.88 1.21
C LEU A 67 -7.44 -16.39 1.51
N THR A 68 -6.26 -15.89 1.80
CA THR A 68 -6.06 -14.50 2.15
C THR A 68 -5.83 -13.65 0.90
N VAL A 69 -6.19 -12.35 0.96
CA VAL A 69 -5.85 -11.40 -0.13
C VAL A 69 -4.33 -11.38 -0.39
N THR A 70 -3.53 -11.72 0.60
CA THR A 70 -2.08 -11.86 0.43
C THR A 70 -1.73 -13.00 -0.54
N ASP A 71 -2.41 -14.15 -0.44
CA ASP A 71 -2.15 -15.27 -1.35
C ASP A 71 -2.53 -14.90 -2.80
N LEU A 72 -3.60 -14.09 -2.96
CA LEU A 72 -3.94 -13.52 -4.26
C LEU A 72 -2.82 -12.61 -4.77
N VAL A 73 -2.37 -11.66 -3.95
CA VAL A 73 -1.34 -10.67 -4.33
C VAL A 73 -0.01 -11.35 -4.64
N ASP A 74 0.38 -12.35 -3.87
CA ASP A 74 1.58 -13.15 -4.15
C ASP A 74 1.48 -13.83 -5.53
N GLY A 75 0.32 -14.44 -5.85
CA GLY A 75 0.07 -15.03 -7.17
C GLY A 75 0.01 -13.99 -8.32
N LEU A 76 -0.50 -12.79 -8.06
CA LEU A 76 -0.46 -11.69 -9.04
C LEU A 76 0.98 -11.19 -9.27
N ALA A 77 1.80 -11.13 -8.22
CA ALA A 77 3.20 -10.74 -8.31
C ALA A 77 4.06 -11.76 -9.08
N GLU A 78 3.70 -13.05 -9.05
CA GLU A 78 4.32 -14.07 -9.91
C GLU A 78 4.01 -13.84 -11.39
N ILE A 79 2.78 -13.39 -11.71
CA ILE A 79 2.36 -13.09 -13.10
C ILE A 79 3.01 -11.80 -13.60
N ALA A 80 3.14 -10.79 -12.73
CA ALA A 80 3.67 -9.46 -13.06
C ALA A 80 4.76 -9.04 -12.06
N PRO A 81 5.96 -9.64 -12.07
CA PRO A 81 6.99 -9.43 -11.04
C PRO A 81 7.60 -8.02 -11.04
N ARG A 82 7.38 -7.27 -12.11
CA ARG A 82 7.80 -5.84 -12.21
C ARG A 82 6.66 -4.87 -11.89
N GLY A 83 5.56 -5.35 -11.31
CA GLY A 83 4.43 -4.52 -10.91
C GLY A 83 4.43 -4.25 -9.41
N ALA A 84 3.70 -3.23 -9.01
CA ALA A 84 3.32 -2.96 -7.63
C ALA A 84 1.81 -3.14 -7.48
N PHE A 85 1.40 -3.72 -6.35
CA PHE A 85 0.00 -3.92 -6.00
C PHE A 85 -0.35 -3.07 -4.78
N VAL A 86 -1.49 -2.39 -4.86
CA VAL A 86 -1.91 -1.36 -3.92
C VAL A 86 -3.35 -1.60 -3.52
N LEU A 87 -3.64 -1.63 -2.25
CA LEU A 87 -5.02 -1.60 -1.75
C LEU A 87 -5.45 -0.14 -1.58
N PHE A 88 -6.65 0.20 -2.04
CA PHE A 88 -7.26 1.50 -1.82
C PHE A 88 -8.74 1.36 -1.46
N GLY A 89 -9.48 2.46 -1.39
CA GLY A 89 -10.90 2.45 -1.11
C GLY A 89 -11.27 2.09 0.33
N SER A 90 -12.47 1.56 0.55
CA SER A 90 -13.06 1.39 1.88
C SER A 90 -12.25 0.46 2.80
N ARG A 91 -11.60 -0.56 2.24
CA ARG A 91 -10.79 -1.51 3.02
C ARG A 91 -9.47 -0.89 3.46
N ALA A 92 -8.87 -0.07 2.63
CA ALA A 92 -7.67 0.67 2.98
C ALA A 92 -7.94 1.72 4.06
N ARG A 93 -9.08 2.41 3.98
CA ARG A 93 -9.54 3.36 5.01
C ARG A 93 -9.98 2.72 6.32
N GLY A 94 -10.21 1.41 6.35
CA GLY A 94 -10.74 0.72 7.53
C GLY A 94 -12.24 0.96 7.77
N THR A 95 -12.97 1.46 6.77
CA THR A 95 -14.42 1.73 6.82
C THR A 95 -15.26 0.65 6.12
N ALA A 96 -14.59 -0.41 5.65
CA ALA A 96 -15.24 -1.50 4.93
C ALA A 96 -16.26 -2.25 5.79
N LYS A 97 -17.38 -2.57 5.18
CA LYS A 97 -18.36 -3.53 5.72
C LYS A 97 -17.87 -4.97 5.47
N PRO A 98 -18.44 -5.98 6.16
CA PRO A 98 -18.01 -7.37 5.98
C PRO A 98 -18.00 -7.87 4.53
N TYR A 99 -18.90 -7.38 3.69
CA TYR A 99 -19.05 -7.76 2.28
C TYR A 99 -18.54 -6.69 1.29
N SER A 100 -17.79 -5.71 1.75
CA SER A 100 -17.17 -4.72 0.84
C SER A 100 -16.12 -5.38 -0.03
N ASP A 101 -16.07 -4.95 -1.29
CA ASP A 101 -15.08 -5.40 -2.26
C ASP A 101 -13.66 -5.01 -1.84
N TYR A 102 -12.67 -5.69 -2.40
CA TYR A 102 -11.29 -5.25 -2.37
C TYR A 102 -10.98 -4.47 -3.64
N ASP A 103 -10.58 -3.21 -3.48
CA ASP A 103 -10.12 -2.37 -4.56
C ASP A 103 -8.59 -2.49 -4.64
N ILE A 104 -8.08 -3.28 -5.59
CA ILE A 104 -6.65 -3.52 -5.78
C ILE A 104 -6.19 -2.79 -7.04
N GLY A 105 -5.23 -1.87 -6.88
CA GLY A 105 -4.54 -1.22 -7.97
C GLY A 105 -3.30 -2.00 -8.38
N PHE A 106 -3.11 -2.17 -9.68
CA PHE A 106 -1.87 -2.64 -10.28
C PHE A 106 -1.16 -1.47 -10.97
N PHE A 107 0.13 -1.31 -10.75
CA PHE A 107 0.95 -0.31 -11.42
C PHE A 107 2.25 -0.92 -11.93
N ALA A 108 2.63 -0.58 -13.15
CA ALA A 108 3.93 -0.86 -13.73
C ALA A 108 4.46 0.39 -14.45
N THR A 109 5.78 0.60 -14.42
CA THR A 109 6.44 1.70 -15.13
C THR A 109 6.39 1.54 -16.63
N ASP A 110 6.51 0.30 -17.08
CA ASP A 110 6.42 -0.05 -18.50
C ASP A 110 4.99 -0.52 -18.83
N SER A 111 4.56 -0.33 -20.07
CA SER A 111 3.29 -0.91 -20.52
C SER A 111 3.39 -2.43 -20.47
N ILE A 112 2.43 -3.05 -19.77
CA ILE A 112 2.32 -4.51 -19.78
C ILE A 112 1.51 -4.99 -20.99
N ASP A 113 1.84 -6.18 -21.46
CA ASP A 113 1.07 -6.86 -22.49
C ASP A 113 -0.35 -7.14 -21.97
N PHE A 114 -1.33 -6.96 -22.84
CA PHE A 114 -2.73 -7.30 -22.55
C PHE A 114 -2.88 -8.74 -22.06
N ALA A 115 -2.10 -9.68 -22.62
CA ALA A 115 -2.10 -11.07 -22.18
C ALA A 115 -1.67 -11.26 -20.72
N VAL A 116 -0.75 -10.42 -20.22
CA VAL A 116 -0.34 -10.43 -18.80
C VAL A 116 -1.46 -9.90 -17.92
N PHE A 117 -2.09 -8.80 -18.31
CA PHE A 117 -3.22 -8.23 -17.55
C PHE A 117 -4.42 -9.17 -17.54
N SER A 118 -4.73 -9.83 -18.68
CA SER A 118 -5.80 -10.83 -18.76
C SER A 118 -5.57 -12.00 -17.78
N ARG A 119 -4.34 -12.53 -17.70
CA ARG A 119 -4.01 -13.58 -16.73
C ARG A 119 -4.19 -13.13 -15.27
N MET A 120 -3.90 -11.87 -14.97
CA MET A 120 -4.17 -11.33 -13.63
C MET A 120 -5.67 -11.26 -13.34
N LEU A 121 -6.49 -10.87 -14.33
CA LEU A 121 -7.96 -10.86 -14.19
C LEU A 121 -8.51 -12.27 -13.98
N ASP A 122 -8.01 -13.25 -14.74
CA ASP A 122 -8.40 -14.66 -14.58
C ASP A 122 -8.07 -15.15 -13.16
N ARG A 123 -6.89 -14.82 -12.65
CA ARG A 123 -6.49 -15.16 -11.28
C ARG A 123 -7.38 -14.51 -10.23
N VAL A 124 -7.75 -13.24 -10.42
CA VAL A 124 -8.69 -12.52 -9.54
C VAL A 124 -10.06 -13.17 -9.56
N ALA A 125 -10.57 -13.56 -10.73
CA ALA A 125 -11.86 -14.23 -10.86
C ALA A 125 -11.87 -15.57 -10.12
N GLU A 126 -10.88 -16.43 -10.36
CA GLU A 126 -10.71 -17.74 -9.71
C GLU A 126 -10.66 -17.59 -8.16
N TRP A 127 -9.90 -16.61 -7.69
CA TRP A 127 -9.79 -16.33 -6.25
C TRP A 127 -11.12 -15.83 -5.67
N SER A 128 -11.82 -14.94 -6.37
CA SER A 128 -13.11 -14.37 -5.93
C SER A 128 -14.20 -15.44 -5.84
N GLU A 129 -14.25 -16.38 -6.78
CA GLU A 129 -15.17 -17.51 -6.74
C GLU A 129 -14.92 -18.40 -5.52
N THR A 130 -13.66 -18.64 -5.20
CA THR A 130 -13.27 -19.51 -4.07
C THR A 130 -13.44 -18.85 -2.72
N SER A 131 -13.12 -17.54 -2.62
CA SER A 131 -13.15 -16.78 -1.36
C SER A 131 -14.52 -16.20 -1.01
N LEU A 132 -15.46 -16.19 -1.97
CA LEU A 132 -16.77 -15.51 -1.89
C LEU A 132 -16.64 -14.00 -1.58
N VAL A 133 -15.54 -13.39 -1.99
CA VAL A 133 -15.27 -11.97 -1.82
C VAL A 133 -14.90 -11.37 -3.17
N THR A 134 -15.54 -10.28 -3.53
CA THR A 134 -15.26 -9.57 -4.78
C THR A 134 -13.94 -8.81 -4.69
N VAL A 135 -13.13 -8.92 -5.73
CA VAL A 135 -11.92 -8.12 -5.93
C VAL A 135 -12.05 -7.36 -7.26
N GLN A 136 -11.83 -6.06 -7.22
CA GLN A 136 -11.70 -5.22 -8.39
C GLN A 136 -10.21 -4.94 -8.63
N LEU A 137 -9.69 -5.37 -9.78
CA LEU A 137 -8.32 -5.06 -10.21
C LEU A 137 -8.34 -3.89 -11.18
N VAL A 138 -7.65 -2.81 -10.81
CA VAL A 138 -7.60 -1.55 -11.58
C VAL A 138 -6.18 -1.32 -12.09
N ASP A 139 -6.04 -1.05 -13.40
CA ASP A 139 -4.75 -0.65 -13.99
C ASP A 139 -4.45 0.83 -13.69
N LEU A 140 -3.63 1.09 -12.68
CA LEU A 140 -3.21 2.44 -12.29
C LEU A 140 -2.17 3.03 -13.25
N SER A 141 -1.56 2.22 -14.13
CA SER A 141 -0.61 2.72 -15.13
C SER A 141 -1.30 3.63 -16.15
N ARG A 142 -2.59 3.35 -16.41
CA ARG A 142 -3.45 4.07 -17.35
C ARG A 142 -4.49 4.97 -16.68
N ALA A 143 -4.50 5.01 -15.35
CA ALA A 143 -5.44 5.85 -14.62
C ALA A 143 -5.13 7.34 -14.85
N ASP A 144 -6.19 8.13 -14.90
CA ASP A 144 -6.08 9.58 -15.02
C ASP A 144 -5.53 10.21 -13.72
N PRO A 145 -4.94 11.42 -13.79
CA PRO A 145 -4.37 12.08 -12.63
C PRO A 145 -5.39 12.40 -11.53
N GLU A 146 -6.64 12.67 -11.88
CA GLU A 146 -7.70 12.99 -10.92
C GLU A 146 -8.06 11.75 -10.09
N PHE A 147 -8.18 10.58 -10.73
CA PHE A 147 -8.38 9.31 -10.03
C PHE A 147 -7.22 9.01 -9.08
N LEU A 148 -5.97 9.16 -9.56
CA LEU A 148 -4.77 8.93 -8.75
C LEU A 148 -4.71 9.86 -7.54
N ALA A 149 -5.04 11.15 -7.72
CA ALA A 149 -5.13 12.11 -6.63
C ALA A 149 -6.23 11.74 -5.61
N GLY A 150 -7.34 11.15 -6.09
CA GLY A 150 -8.44 10.71 -5.23
C GLY A 150 -8.13 9.52 -4.33
N ILE A 151 -7.14 8.70 -4.70
CA ILE A 151 -6.76 7.49 -3.92
C ILE A 151 -5.44 7.64 -3.15
N VAL A 152 -4.69 8.72 -3.35
CA VAL A 152 -3.33 8.88 -2.81
C VAL A 152 -3.28 8.76 -1.28
N ASP A 153 -4.28 9.30 -0.58
CA ASP A 153 -4.34 9.26 0.88
C ASP A 153 -4.74 7.89 1.45
N ASP A 154 -5.37 7.07 0.63
CA ASP A 154 -5.88 5.75 1.00
C ASP A 154 -4.95 4.62 0.55
N ALA A 155 -4.10 4.87 -0.44
CA ALA A 155 -3.29 3.85 -1.10
C ALA A 155 -2.30 3.19 -0.15
N VAL A 156 -2.37 1.86 -0.04
CA VAL A 156 -1.52 1.04 0.80
C VAL A 156 -0.81 0.00 -0.04
N PHE A 157 0.53 -0.02 -0.02
CA PHE A 157 1.30 -1.07 -0.69
C PHE A 157 1.01 -2.43 -0.06
N ILE A 158 0.63 -3.41 -0.89
CA ILE A 158 0.28 -4.76 -0.45
C ILE A 158 1.15 -5.87 -1.06
N GLY A 159 1.94 -5.57 -2.11
CA GLY A 159 2.86 -6.56 -2.68
C GLY A 159 3.48 -6.14 -4.00
N GLY A 160 4.38 -6.97 -4.52
CA GLY A 160 5.14 -6.72 -5.75
C GLY A 160 6.40 -5.90 -5.53
N SER A 161 6.81 -5.13 -6.54
CA SER A 161 8.03 -4.33 -6.52
C SER A 161 7.86 -3.04 -5.74
N TYR A 162 8.61 -2.88 -4.65
CA TYR A 162 8.60 -1.65 -3.87
C TYR A 162 9.19 -0.44 -4.64
N ALA A 163 10.18 -0.68 -5.49
CA ALA A 163 10.73 0.38 -6.34
C ALA A 163 9.66 0.96 -7.28
N VAL A 164 8.81 0.09 -7.84
CA VAL A 164 7.68 0.50 -8.71
C VAL A 164 6.59 1.21 -7.90
N TRP A 165 6.37 0.81 -6.64
CA TRP A 165 5.52 1.56 -5.72
C TRP A 165 6.00 2.99 -5.52
N CYS A 166 7.31 3.21 -5.33
CA CYS A 166 7.87 4.56 -5.22
C CYS A 166 7.65 5.40 -6.50
N GLU A 167 7.69 4.77 -7.69
CA GLU A 167 7.35 5.45 -8.94
C GLU A 167 5.86 5.85 -8.99
N LEU A 168 4.97 4.98 -8.54
CA LEU A 168 3.55 5.32 -8.44
C LEU A 168 3.33 6.51 -7.50
N LEU A 169 3.98 6.55 -6.35
CA LEU A 169 3.89 7.69 -5.43
C LEU A 169 4.30 9.00 -6.08
N ARG A 170 5.41 9.00 -6.83
CA ARG A 170 5.83 10.18 -7.60
C ARG A 170 4.79 10.58 -8.64
N LYS A 171 4.18 9.61 -9.32
CA LYS A 171 3.08 9.87 -10.26
C LYS A 171 1.85 10.45 -9.58
N MET A 172 1.59 10.09 -8.32
CA MET A 172 0.52 10.64 -7.48
C MET A 172 0.84 12.02 -6.89
N GLY A 173 2.08 12.52 -7.05
CA GLY A 173 2.49 13.84 -6.56
C GLY A 173 2.99 13.85 -5.10
N VAL A 174 3.48 12.69 -4.61
CA VAL A 174 4.01 12.51 -3.24
C VAL A 174 5.52 12.44 -3.24
#